data_f193a49e649186be094d0e54561d5ce9
#
_entry.id   f193a49e649186be094d0e54561d5ce9
#
_cell.length_a   1.000
_cell.length_b   1.000
_cell.length_c   1.000
_cell.angle_alpha   90.00
_cell.angle_beta   90.00
_cell.angle_gamma   90.00
#
_symmetry.space_group_name_H-M   'P 1'
#
loop_
_entity.id
_entity.type
_entity.pdbx_description
1 polymer ?
#
loop_
_entity_poly.entity_id
_entity_poly.type
_entity_poly.pdbx_seq_one_letter_code
_entity_poly.pdbx_strand_id
1 'polypeptide(L)'
;MTAAVERVTDASAATTAAALAPVLIDTVESGASVGWIEPPTLDEATRWWAALFADAATETWVARDGDRALGTITLVRAAKRNGPHRAEVIKLMVHRDARGRGIAPALMGALEEFAASGGLTLLVLDTETGSLAESLYTRWGWQTVGGIPDYAVSPSGALGGTTIMYKRVALA
;
A
#
# COMPACT_ATOMS: atom_id res chain seq x y z
N MET A 1 -6.07 14.76 -16.69
CA MET A 1 -5.05 15.31 -15.78
C MET A 1 -4.32 14.13 -15.15
N THR A 2 -3.00 14.19 -15.11
CA THR A 2 -2.17 13.13 -14.50
C THR A 2 -2.07 13.41 -13.00
N ALA A 3 -2.39 12.42 -12.16
CA ALA A 3 -2.24 12.56 -10.72
C ALA A 3 -0.76 12.77 -10.37
N ALA A 4 -0.45 13.73 -9.50
CA ALA A 4 0.88 13.89 -8.95
C ALA A 4 1.11 12.82 -7.86
N VAL A 5 2.29 12.16 -7.91
CA VAL A 5 2.72 11.24 -6.86
C VAL A 5 3.79 11.93 -6.03
N GLU A 6 3.59 12.02 -4.73
CA GLU A 6 4.51 12.65 -3.78
C GLU A 6 4.71 11.79 -2.54
N ARG A 7 5.90 11.88 -1.94
CA ARG A 7 6.18 11.22 -0.68
C ARG A 7 5.66 12.08 0.48
N VAL A 8 5.01 11.44 1.44
CA VAL A 8 4.55 12.08 2.68
C VAL A 8 5.77 12.50 3.51
N THR A 9 5.74 13.71 4.03
CA THR A 9 6.76 14.28 4.90
C THR A 9 6.12 14.70 6.23
N ASP A 10 6.91 14.96 7.26
CA ASP A 10 6.40 15.44 8.55
C ASP A 10 5.52 16.67 8.39
N ALA A 11 5.89 17.59 7.49
CA ALA A 11 5.12 18.80 7.22
C ALA A 11 3.76 18.53 6.56
N SER A 12 3.63 17.45 5.77
CA SER A 12 2.39 17.09 5.07
C SER A 12 1.59 15.99 5.77
N ALA A 13 2.14 15.36 6.82
CA ALA A 13 1.56 14.17 7.46
C ALA A 13 0.12 14.38 7.94
N ALA A 14 -0.16 15.45 8.67
CA ALA A 14 -1.49 15.70 9.22
C ALA A 14 -2.55 15.91 8.13
N THR A 15 -2.24 16.73 7.12
CA THR A 15 -3.17 17.00 6.00
C THR A 15 -3.33 15.77 5.11
N THR A 16 -2.27 14.98 4.92
CA THR A 16 -2.32 13.74 4.14
C THR A 16 -3.10 12.65 4.85
N ALA A 17 -2.98 12.52 6.18
CA ALA A 17 -3.77 11.58 6.97
C ALA A 17 -5.28 11.82 6.78
N ALA A 18 -5.71 13.06 6.89
CA ALA A 18 -7.10 13.44 6.65
C ALA A 18 -7.56 13.18 5.20
N ALA A 19 -6.69 13.48 4.21
CA ALA A 19 -7.00 13.27 2.80
C ALA A 19 -7.07 11.79 2.41
N LEU A 20 -6.31 10.90 3.07
CA LEU A 20 -6.30 9.45 2.83
C LEU A 20 -7.41 8.69 3.57
N ALA A 21 -8.04 9.28 4.58
CA ALA A 21 -9.12 8.64 5.31
C ALA A 21 -10.27 8.18 4.38
N PRO A 22 -10.77 9.00 3.42
CA PRO A 22 -11.77 8.55 2.46
C PRO A 22 -11.30 7.41 1.54
N VAL A 23 -10.00 7.36 1.19
CA VAL A 23 -9.44 6.28 0.36
C VAL A 23 -9.46 4.94 1.09
N LEU A 24 -9.14 4.94 2.38
CA LEU A 24 -9.22 3.74 3.23
C LEU A 24 -10.67 3.27 3.37
N ILE A 25 -11.59 4.17 3.69
CA ILE A 25 -13.01 3.86 3.83
C ILE A 25 -13.55 3.27 2.53
N ASP A 26 -13.33 3.94 1.40
CA ASP A 26 -13.73 3.46 0.07
C ASP A 26 -13.18 2.06 -0.25
N THR A 27 -11.93 1.80 0.14
CA THR A 27 -11.28 0.50 -0.10
C THR A 27 -11.98 -0.62 0.66
N VAL A 28 -12.30 -0.42 1.95
CA VAL A 28 -13.00 -1.40 2.78
C VAL A 28 -14.45 -1.58 2.33
N GLU A 29 -15.17 -0.49 2.00
CA GLU A 29 -16.53 -0.53 1.43
C GLU A 29 -16.58 -1.27 0.09
N SER A 30 -15.49 -1.26 -0.68
CA SER A 30 -15.35 -2.01 -1.93
C SER A 30 -15.11 -3.51 -1.71
N GLY A 31 -15.03 -3.97 -0.45
CA GLY A 31 -14.84 -5.36 -0.08
C GLY A 31 -13.38 -5.83 -0.02
N ALA A 32 -12.41 -4.92 -0.19
CA ALA A 32 -11.00 -5.28 -0.07
C ALA A 32 -10.59 -5.41 1.41
N SER A 33 -9.92 -6.52 1.75
CA SER A 33 -9.35 -6.71 3.08
C SER A 33 -7.98 -6.04 3.15
N VAL A 34 -7.93 -4.91 3.83
CA VAL A 34 -6.69 -4.13 4.07
C VAL A 34 -6.39 -4.00 5.57
N GLY A 35 -6.78 -5.04 6.34
CA GLY A 35 -6.66 -5.08 7.79
C GLY A 35 -7.87 -4.52 8.54
N TRP A 36 -8.98 -4.30 7.83
CA TRP A 36 -10.25 -3.84 8.38
C TRP A 36 -11.38 -4.78 7.97
N ILE A 37 -12.30 -5.08 8.87
CA ILE A 37 -13.51 -5.87 8.59
C ILE A 37 -14.66 -4.93 8.23
N GLU A 38 -14.81 -3.83 8.98
CA GLU A 38 -15.83 -2.81 8.75
C GLU A 38 -15.15 -1.49 8.35
N PRO A 39 -15.81 -0.66 7.53
CA PRO A 39 -15.29 0.66 7.19
C PRO A 39 -15.13 1.51 8.45
N PRO A 40 -13.93 2.08 8.71
CA PRO A 40 -13.74 2.96 9.84
C PRO A 40 -14.47 4.30 9.63
N THR A 41 -14.71 5.02 10.72
CA THR A 41 -15.11 6.43 10.63
C THR A 41 -13.96 7.28 10.08
N LEU A 42 -14.27 8.49 9.58
CA LEU A 42 -13.24 9.44 9.10
C LEU A 42 -12.19 9.73 10.17
N ASP A 43 -12.62 9.89 11.42
CA ASP A 43 -11.73 10.19 12.54
C ASP A 43 -10.82 9.00 12.90
N GLU A 44 -11.34 7.78 12.90
CA GLU A 44 -10.55 6.56 13.11
C GLU A 44 -9.53 6.36 11.99
N ALA A 45 -9.95 6.50 10.73
CA ALA A 45 -9.06 6.39 9.58
C ALA A 45 -7.97 7.45 9.61
N THR A 46 -8.31 8.71 9.93
CA THR A 46 -7.34 9.81 10.05
C THR A 46 -6.30 9.53 11.13
N ARG A 47 -6.74 9.09 12.32
CA ARG A 47 -5.83 8.74 13.44
C ARG A 47 -4.94 7.56 13.08
N TRP A 48 -5.49 6.56 12.39
CA TRP A 48 -4.72 5.40 11.96
C TRP A 48 -3.60 5.79 10.98
N TRP A 49 -3.92 6.65 9.99
CA TRP A 49 -2.91 7.17 9.06
C TRP A 49 -1.83 8.00 9.77
N ALA A 50 -2.24 8.87 10.70
CA ALA A 50 -1.31 9.68 11.48
C ALA A 50 -0.35 8.80 12.30
N ALA A 51 -0.85 7.72 12.90
CA ALA A 51 -0.02 6.76 13.63
C ALA A 51 0.95 6.01 12.71
N LEU A 52 0.51 5.63 11.50
CA LEU A 52 1.38 4.99 10.51
C LEU A 52 2.52 5.92 10.07
N PHE A 53 2.23 7.20 9.84
CA PHE A 53 3.24 8.19 9.43
C PHE A 53 4.25 8.53 10.54
N ALA A 54 3.88 8.34 11.79
CA ALA A 54 4.76 8.55 12.94
C ALA A 54 5.77 7.39 13.14
N ASP A 55 5.58 6.25 12.47
CA ASP A 55 6.52 5.14 12.53
C ASP A 55 7.71 5.40 11.59
N ALA A 56 8.89 5.60 12.17
CA ALA A 56 10.13 5.86 11.43
C ALA A 56 10.55 4.72 10.46
N ALA A 57 9.97 3.52 10.58
CA ALA A 57 10.20 2.43 9.65
C ALA A 57 9.38 2.56 8.36
N THR A 58 8.40 3.47 8.30
CA THR A 58 7.48 3.61 7.18
C THR A 58 7.84 4.77 6.26
N GLU A 59 7.60 4.58 4.97
CA GLU A 59 7.66 5.61 3.94
C GLU A 59 6.38 5.50 3.10
N THR A 60 5.61 6.56 2.98
CA THR A 60 4.32 6.54 2.27
C THR A 60 4.32 7.52 1.11
N TRP A 61 3.72 7.11 0.00
CA TRP A 61 3.42 7.96 -1.16
C TRP A 61 1.93 8.13 -1.30
N VAL A 62 1.53 9.30 -1.73
CA VAL A 62 0.14 9.65 -2.05
C VAL A 62 0.07 10.14 -3.49
N ALA A 63 -0.94 9.68 -4.21
CA ALA A 63 -1.31 10.23 -5.52
C ALA A 63 -2.44 11.23 -5.33
N ARG A 64 -2.28 12.46 -5.86
CA ARG A 64 -3.23 13.57 -5.66
C ARG A 64 -3.71 14.17 -6.98
N ASP A 65 -4.90 14.75 -6.92
CA ASP A 65 -5.44 15.69 -7.88
C ASP A 65 -5.90 16.93 -7.08
N GLY A 66 -5.06 17.97 -7.06
CA GLY A 66 -5.18 19.07 -6.10
C GLY A 66 -5.11 18.56 -4.65
N ASP A 67 -6.07 18.95 -3.83
CA ASP A 67 -6.13 18.54 -2.41
C ASP A 67 -6.69 17.12 -2.21
N ARG A 68 -7.29 16.53 -3.24
CA ARG A 68 -7.90 15.20 -3.15
C ARG A 68 -6.85 14.11 -3.28
N ALA A 69 -6.72 13.24 -2.27
CA ALA A 69 -5.99 12.00 -2.39
C ALA A 69 -6.79 10.98 -3.24
N LEU A 70 -6.13 10.37 -4.19
CA LEU A 70 -6.71 9.37 -5.11
C LEU A 70 -6.22 7.96 -4.84
N GLY A 71 -5.05 7.83 -4.21
CA GLY A 71 -4.45 6.54 -3.89
C GLY A 71 -3.18 6.70 -3.07
N THR A 72 -2.68 5.58 -2.58
CA THR A 72 -1.51 5.52 -1.71
C THR A 72 -0.77 4.19 -1.82
N ILE A 73 0.48 4.17 -1.39
CA ILE A 73 1.30 2.99 -1.17
C ILE A 73 2.26 3.26 -0.03
N THR A 74 2.55 2.26 0.79
CA THR A 74 3.49 2.39 1.90
C THR A 74 4.55 1.29 1.84
N LEU A 75 5.79 1.66 2.13
CA LEU A 75 6.93 0.79 2.33
C LEU A 75 7.24 0.73 3.83
N VAL A 76 7.45 -0.46 4.36
CA VAL A 76 7.85 -0.68 5.76
C VAL A 76 9.20 -1.40 5.79
N ARG A 77 10.22 -0.75 6.34
CA ARG A 77 11.55 -1.35 6.48
C ARG A 77 11.53 -2.51 7.46
N ALA A 78 12.27 -3.59 7.14
CA ALA A 78 12.35 -4.73 8.05
C ALA A 78 13.00 -4.33 9.37
N ALA A 79 12.33 -4.63 10.49
CA ALA A 79 12.82 -4.30 11.83
C ALA A 79 14.02 -5.15 12.29
N LYS A 80 14.20 -6.33 11.71
CA LYS A 80 15.30 -7.25 12.10
C LYS A 80 16.64 -6.79 11.55
N ARG A 81 17.67 -6.76 12.40
CA ARG A 81 19.05 -6.33 12.06
C ARG A 81 19.70 -7.09 10.90
N ASN A 82 19.28 -8.32 10.63
CA ASN A 82 19.76 -9.13 9.50
C ASN A 82 18.97 -8.91 8.20
N GLY A 83 18.03 -7.98 8.17
CA GLY A 83 17.21 -7.67 7.02
C GLY A 83 17.26 -6.20 6.55
N PRO A 84 18.40 -5.47 6.65
CA PRO A 84 18.43 -4.04 6.33
C PRO A 84 18.22 -3.74 4.83
N HIS A 85 18.37 -4.76 3.98
CA HIS A 85 18.19 -4.69 2.53
C HIS A 85 16.75 -5.00 2.08
N ARG A 86 15.84 -5.25 3.04
CA ARG A 86 14.47 -5.71 2.76
C ARG A 86 13.44 -4.75 3.32
N ALA A 87 12.35 -4.59 2.56
CA ALA A 87 11.16 -3.89 3.02
C ALA A 87 9.89 -4.61 2.57
N GLU A 88 8.79 -4.33 3.25
CA GLU A 88 7.45 -4.79 2.92
C GLU A 88 6.66 -3.68 2.25
N VAL A 89 5.89 -4.01 1.22
CA VAL A 89 4.98 -3.11 0.53
C VAL A 89 3.58 -3.38 1.04
N ILE A 90 2.96 -2.35 1.62
CA ILE A 90 1.61 -2.42 2.17
C ILE A 90 0.74 -1.27 1.65
N LYS A 91 -0.56 -1.39 1.82
CA LYS A 91 -1.53 -0.30 1.60
C LYS A 91 -1.48 0.32 0.20
N LEU A 92 -1.22 -0.50 -0.84
CA LEU A 92 -1.49 -0.04 -2.20
C LEU A 92 -3.01 0.03 -2.40
N MET A 93 -3.54 1.23 -2.40
CA MET A 93 -4.97 1.49 -2.53
C MET A 93 -5.21 2.61 -3.53
N VAL A 94 -6.28 2.48 -4.33
CA VAL A 94 -6.75 3.52 -5.26
C VAL A 94 -8.26 3.64 -5.12
N HIS A 95 -8.73 4.84 -4.82
CA HIS A 95 -10.16 5.17 -4.73
C HIS A 95 -10.90 4.72 -5.99
N ARG A 96 -12.10 4.16 -5.85
CA ARG A 96 -12.86 3.55 -6.98
C ARG A 96 -13.02 4.49 -8.16
N ASP A 97 -13.27 5.78 -7.95
CA ASP A 97 -13.45 6.80 -9.01
C ASP A 97 -12.14 7.12 -9.77
N ALA A 98 -11.01 6.67 -9.25
CA ALA A 98 -9.69 6.96 -9.82
C ALA A 98 -9.01 5.71 -10.40
N ARG A 99 -9.65 4.54 -10.32
CA ARG A 99 -9.14 3.30 -10.91
C ARG A 99 -9.06 3.40 -12.44
N GLY A 100 -8.16 2.61 -13.04
CA GLY A 100 -7.95 2.63 -14.50
C GLY A 100 -7.18 3.85 -15.03
N ARG A 101 -6.75 4.78 -14.17
CA ARG A 101 -6.02 6.00 -14.54
C ARG A 101 -4.49 5.90 -14.41
N GLY A 102 -3.94 4.70 -14.24
CA GLY A 102 -2.49 4.50 -14.11
C GLY A 102 -1.89 4.87 -12.76
N ILE A 103 -2.71 5.12 -11.72
CA ILE A 103 -2.26 5.58 -10.39
C ILE A 103 -1.49 4.48 -9.67
N ALA A 104 -1.99 3.25 -9.64
CA ALA A 104 -1.32 2.15 -8.93
C ALA A 104 0.09 1.86 -9.47
N PRO A 105 0.33 1.73 -10.80
CA PRO A 105 1.69 1.57 -11.31
C PRO A 105 2.58 2.80 -11.09
N ALA A 106 2.04 4.02 -11.08
CA ALA A 106 2.82 5.22 -10.77
C ALA A 106 3.29 5.25 -9.30
N LEU A 107 2.41 4.88 -8.37
CA LEU A 107 2.75 4.73 -6.95
C LEU A 107 3.80 3.64 -6.73
N MET A 108 3.64 2.48 -7.36
CA MET A 108 4.60 1.38 -7.28
C MET A 108 5.96 1.78 -7.84
N GLY A 109 6.00 2.46 -8.99
CA GLY A 109 7.23 2.95 -9.59
C GLY A 109 8.00 3.91 -8.69
N ALA A 110 7.31 4.88 -8.06
CA ALA A 110 7.91 5.81 -7.12
C ALA A 110 8.51 5.12 -5.88
N LEU A 111 7.80 4.10 -5.35
CA LEU A 111 8.30 3.29 -4.24
C LEU A 111 9.53 2.46 -4.66
N GLU A 112 9.50 1.82 -5.81
CA GLU A 112 10.62 0.99 -6.32
C GLU A 112 11.87 1.84 -6.60
N GLU A 113 11.71 3.04 -7.15
CA GLU A 113 12.81 3.99 -7.36
C GLU A 113 13.45 4.43 -6.02
N PHE A 114 12.63 4.73 -5.03
CA PHE A 114 13.10 5.02 -3.67
C PHE A 114 13.83 3.82 -3.05
N ALA A 115 13.29 2.62 -3.20
CA ALA A 115 13.91 1.39 -2.71
C ALA A 115 15.30 1.18 -3.34
N ALA A 116 15.40 1.32 -4.67
CA ALA A 116 16.66 1.20 -5.40
C ALA A 116 17.72 2.19 -4.92
N SER A 117 17.37 3.46 -4.78
CA SER A 117 18.27 4.53 -4.31
C SER A 117 18.63 4.37 -2.81
N GLY A 118 17.75 3.78 -2.02
CA GLY A 118 17.92 3.55 -0.58
C GLY A 118 18.64 2.25 -0.20
N GLY A 119 19.17 1.50 -1.18
CA GLY A 119 19.88 0.24 -0.93
C GLY A 119 19.00 -0.95 -0.59
N LEU A 120 17.70 -0.86 -0.83
CA LEU A 120 16.75 -1.97 -0.65
C LEU A 120 16.75 -2.83 -1.91
N THR A 121 17.16 -4.09 -1.78
CA THR A 121 17.29 -5.02 -2.91
C THR A 121 16.18 -6.05 -2.96
N LEU A 122 15.35 -6.14 -1.90
CA LEU A 122 14.26 -7.10 -1.79
C LEU A 122 13.01 -6.44 -1.23
N LEU A 123 11.95 -6.45 -2.02
CA LEU A 123 10.60 -6.08 -1.59
C LEU A 123 9.76 -7.34 -1.43
N VAL A 124 8.92 -7.37 -0.40
CA VAL A 124 7.95 -8.44 -0.14
C VAL A 124 6.56 -7.83 0.05
N LEU A 125 5.52 -8.58 -0.24
CA LEU A 125 4.14 -8.23 0.08
C LEU A 125 3.32 -9.50 0.28
N ASP A 126 2.18 -9.33 0.91
CA ASP A 126 1.09 -10.27 0.84
C ASP A 126 -0.16 -9.63 0.23
N THR A 127 -0.98 -10.43 -0.43
CA THR A 127 -2.20 -9.97 -1.08
C THR A 127 -3.26 -11.08 -1.06
N GLU A 128 -4.52 -10.70 -1.06
CA GLU A 128 -5.62 -11.66 -1.12
C GLU A 128 -5.49 -12.56 -2.35
N THR A 129 -5.52 -13.88 -2.12
CA THR A 129 -5.39 -14.89 -3.17
C THR A 129 -6.53 -14.78 -4.18
N GLY A 130 -6.22 -14.78 -5.46
CA GLY A 130 -7.18 -14.67 -6.56
C GLY A 130 -7.68 -13.23 -6.81
N SER A 131 -7.17 -12.24 -6.10
CA SER A 131 -7.57 -10.85 -6.27
C SER A 131 -7.05 -10.22 -7.57
N LEU A 132 -7.68 -9.10 -7.96
CA LEU A 132 -7.14 -8.26 -9.03
C LEU A 132 -5.73 -7.76 -8.72
N ALA A 133 -5.46 -7.45 -7.45
CA ALA A 133 -4.16 -6.97 -6.99
C ALA A 133 -3.05 -8.01 -7.24
N GLU A 134 -3.28 -9.29 -6.93
CA GLU A 134 -2.35 -10.37 -7.22
C GLU A 134 -1.99 -10.43 -8.71
N SER A 135 -3.00 -10.32 -9.59
CA SER A 135 -2.80 -10.30 -11.03
C SER A 135 -2.00 -9.07 -11.50
N LEU A 136 -2.18 -7.91 -10.87
CA LEU A 136 -1.42 -6.70 -11.16
C LEU A 136 0.05 -6.87 -10.75
N TYR A 137 0.32 -7.36 -9.55
CA TYR A 137 1.68 -7.60 -9.08
C TYR A 137 2.43 -8.58 -9.99
N THR A 138 1.79 -9.68 -10.41
CA THR A 138 2.38 -10.62 -11.36
C THR A 138 2.78 -9.92 -12.67
N ARG A 139 1.91 -9.07 -13.24
CA ARG A 139 2.21 -8.30 -14.46
C ARG A 139 3.33 -7.26 -14.26
N TRP A 140 3.55 -6.79 -13.04
CA TRP A 140 4.64 -5.87 -12.69
C TRP A 140 5.94 -6.59 -12.30
N GLY A 141 6.01 -7.92 -12.54
CA GLY A 141 7.22 -8.72 -12.34
C GLY A 141 7.45 -9.22 -10.91
N TRP A 142 6.43 -9.15 -10.06
CA TRP A 142 6.46 -9.79 -8.75
C TRP A 142 6.36 -11.32 -8.89
N GLN A 143 7.10 -12.04 -8.06
CA GLN A 143 7.16 -13.51 -8.06
C GLN A 143 6.38 -14.06 -6.87
N THR A 144 5.54 -15.07 -7.11
CA THR A 144 4.80 -15.77 -6.06
C THR A 144 5.72 -16.71 -5.30
N VAL A 145 5.68 -16.64 -3.97
CA VAL A 145 6.33 -17.60 -3.07
C VAL A 145 5.38 -18.78 -2.81
N GLY A 146 4.12 -18.48 -2.49
CA GLY A 146 3.07 -19.45 -2.19
C GLY A 146 1.89 -18.80 -1.49
N GLY A 147 0.83 -19.58 -1.27
CA GLY A 147 -0.39 -19.13 -0.60
C GLY A 147 -0.53 -19.73 0.81
N ILE A 148 -1.18 -19.00 1.70
CA ILE A 148 -1.58 -19.45 3.03
C ILE A 148 -3.12 -19.43 3.06
N PRO A 149 -3.80 -20.58 3.25
CA PRO A 149 -5.26 -20.61 3.36
C PRO A 149 -5.73 -20.00 4.67
N ASP A 150 -6.97 -19.55 4.71
CA ASP A 150 -7.66 -19.07 5.93
C ASP A 150 -6.89 -17.99 6.71
N TYR A 151 -6.18 -17.14 5.98
CA TYR A 151 -5.24 -16.17 6.56
C TYR A 151 -5.94 -14.96 7.19
N ALA A 152 -7.02 -14.48 6.60
CA ALA A 152 -7.73 -13.29 7.05
C ALA A 152 -9.23 -13.43 6.91
N VAL A 153 -9.98 -12.76 7.79
CA VAL A 153 -11.42 -12.60 7.66
C VAL A 153 -11.69 -11.44 6.69
N SER A 154 -12.47 -11.72 5.64
CA SER A 154 -12.93 -10.69 4.71
C SER A 154 -14.06 -9.84 5.31
N PRO A 155 -14.40 -8.67 4.73
CA PRO A 155 -15.58 -7.89 5.13
C PRO A 155 -16.90 -8.66 5.05
N SER A 156 -16.98 -9.71 4.24
CA SER A 156 -18.15 -10.60 4.18
C SER A 156 -18.22 -11.63 5.31
N GLY A 157 -17.21 -11.70 6.18
CA GLY A 157 -17.09 -12.68 7.26
C GLY A 157 -16.49 -14.03 6.82
N ALA A 158 -16.18 -14.22 5.55
CA ALA A 158 -15.54 -15.44 5.06
C ALA A 158 -14.01 -15.41 5.32
N LEU A 159 -13.43 -16.58 5.60
CA LEU A 159 -11.98 -16.74 5.62
C LEU A 159 -11.42 -16.70 4.19
N GLY A 160 -10.42 -15.88 3.96
CA GLY A 160 -9.71 -15.75 2.69
C GLY A 160 -8.24 -16.13 2.83
N GLY A 161 -7.65 -16.68 1.75
CA GLY A 161 -6.23 -16.95 1.69
C GLY A 161 -5.43 -15.71 1.32
N THR A 162 -4.15 -15.72 1.66
CA THR A 162 -3.19 -14.72 1.17
C THR A 162 -2.11 -15.37 0.31
N THR A 163 -1.64 -14.63 -0.70
CA THR A 163 -0.49 -15.00 -1.54
C THR A 163 0.69 -14.12 -1.17
N ILE A 164 1.79 -14.76 -0.77
CA ILE A 164 3.05 -14.08 -0.48
C ILE A 164 3.82 -13.89 -1.80
N MET A 165 4.26 -12.67 -2.04
CA MET A 165 5.01 -12.32 -3.24
C MET A 165 6.28 -11.53 -2.91
N TYR A 166 7.26 -11.57 -3.81
CA TYR A 166 8.48 -10.78 -3.68
C TYR A 166 8.93 -10.21 -5.03
N LYS A 167 9.73 -9.15 -4.95
CA LYS A 167 10.41 -8.57 -6.10
C LYS A 167 11.85 -8.20 -5.73
N ARG A 168 12.80 -8.56 -6.59
CA ARG A 168 14.17 -8.05 -6.47
C ARG A 168 14.26 -6.70 -7.17
N VAL A 169 14.86 -5.73 -6.50
CA VAL A 169 15.09 -4.39 -7.03
C VAL A 169 16.57 -4.25 -7.34
N ALA A 170 16.90 -3.86 -8.56
CA ALA A 170 18.27 -3.50 -8.91
C ALA A 170 18.62 -2.16 -8.25
N LEU A 171 19.83 -2.08 -7.69
CA LEU A 171 20.32 -0.81 -7.14
C LEU A 171 20.56 0.19 -8.30
N ALA A 172 20.26 1.45 -8.03
CA ALA A 172 20.46 2.55 -8.97
C ALA A 172 21.96 2.90 -9.13
#